data_41757880f69523ba904fd3b42a33b83a
#
_entry.id   41757880f69523ba904fd3b42a33b83a
#
_cell.length_a   1.000
_cell.length_b   1.000
_cell.length_c   1.000
_cell.angle_alpha   90.00
_cell.angle_beta   90.00
_cell.angle_gamma   90.00
#
_symmetry.space_group_name_H-M   'P 1'
#
loop_
_entity.id
_entity.type
_entity.pdbx_description
1 polymer ?
#
loop_
_entity_poly.entity_id
_entity_poly.type
_entity_poly.pdbx_seq_one_letter_code
_entity_poly.pdbx_strand_id
1 'polypeptide(L)'
;MDKKLLLISRGSTFMVDAISSNLKNAGFSIYKCEPVIKEIEANTKDIGIILFYLGDYLDDVKEDIVYLKDICIENEISLSVIGDDAEINALRQTISDGLIANVFKRPLDIKNLVSAMESVVLGREAQALKKNILLVDDDASFLKMVKDWLSSDYRVTIVSSGMQAITYIARNRPDLILLDYEMPVTSGPQVLEMIRSEVGTSSIPVFFLTGKGDKESVTKVLSLKPEGYILKNAGKNELFSQINDYFERKKLI
;
A
#
# COMPACT_ATOMS: atom_id res chain seq x y z
N MET A 1 -3.17 17.02 -5.46
CA MET A 1 -3.32 16.52 -4.07
C MET A 1 -2.66 17.47 -3.10
N ASP A 2 -3.22 17.65 -1.90
CA ASP A 2 -2.56 18.42 -0.85
C ASP A 2 -1.26 17.73 -0.44
N LYS A 3 -0.12 18.42 -0.59
CA LYS A 3 1.20 17.94 -0.16
C LYS A 3 1.28 17.96 1.37
N LYS A 4 0.42 17.16 2.05
CA LYS A 4 0.37 17.10 3.52
C LYS A 4 1.50 16.24 4.04
N LEU A 5 2.30 16.78 4.97
CA LEU A 5 3.43 16.12 5.59
C LEU A 5 3.37 16.31 7.11
N LEU A 6 3.52 15.21 7.86
CA LEU A 6 3.69 15.23 9.29
C LEU A 6 5.18 15.21 9.62
N LEU A 7 5.67 16.26 10.27
CA LEU A 7 7.02 16.36 10.81
C LEU A 7 7.00 15.98 12.29
N ILE A 8 7.58 14.84 12.61
CA ILE A 8 7.69 14.33 13.98
C ILE A 8 9.06 14.72 14.53
N SER A 9 9.10 15.36 15.70
CA SER A 9 10.32 15.72 16.40
C SER A 9 10.08 15.98 17.88
N ARG A 10 11.05 15.70 18.74
CA ARG A 10 10.97 16.10 20.15
C ARG A 10 11.34 17.57 20.28
N GLY A 11 10.32 18.40 20.48
CA GLY A 11 10.47 19.85 20.54
C GLY A 11 10.77 20.52 19.19
N SER A 12 10.91 21.86 19.23
CA SER A 12 11.30 22.65 18.08
C SER A 12 12.75 23.09 18.22
N THR A 13 13.58 22.74 17.24
CA THR A 13 14.95 23.20 17.12
C THR A 13 15.09 24.11 15.91
N PHE A 14 16.15 24.90 15.85
CA PHE A 14 16.44 25.73 14.68
C PHE A 14 16.41 24.92 13.37
N MET A 15 16.92 23.68 13.38
CA MET A 15 16.92 22.81 12.21
C MET A 15 15.51 22.35 11.84
N VAL A 16 14.69 21.95 12.79
CA VAL A 16 13.30 21.54 12.58
C VAL A 16 12.49 22.70 12.01
N ASP A 17 12.73 23.93 12.47
CA ASP A 17 12.05 25.12 11.94
C ASP A 17 12.54 25.48 10.53
N ALA A 18 13.83 25.34 10.26
CA ALA A 18 14.39 25.52 8.92
C ALA A 18 13.82 24.49 7.92
N ILE A 19 13.73 23.22 8.29
CA ILE A 19 13.12 22.16 7.48
C ILE A 19 11.64 22.52 7.19
N SER A 20 10.88 22.84 8.24
CA SER A 20 9.47 23.21 8.11
C SER A 20 9.26 24.40 7.18
N SER A 21 10.10 25.44 7.31
CA SER A 21 10.02 26.65 6.47
C SER A 21 10.32 26.35 5.01
N ASN A 22 11.40 25.59 4.72
CA ASN A 22 11.76 25.27 3.35
C ASN A 22 10.71 24.37 2.66
N LEU A 23 10.16 23.38 3.38
CA LEU A 23 9.08 22.55 2.84
C LEU A 23 7.80 23.35 2.59
N LYS A 24 7.43 24.30 3.48
CA LYS A 24 6.30 25.21 3.25
C LYS A 24 6.53 26.06 1.99
N ASN A 25 7.73 26.59 1.80
CA ASN A 25 8.08 27.35 0.59
C ASN A 25 8.00 26.49 -0.69
N ALA A 26 8.19 25.18 -0.59
CA ALA A 26 7.99 24.20 -1.67
C ALA A 26 6.52 23.74 -1.82
N GLY A 27 5.59 24.38 -1.09
CA GLY A 27 4.15 24.14 -1.21
C GLY A 27 3.62 22.97 -0.37
N PHE A 28 4.36 22.49 0.64
CA PHE A 28 3.87 21.50 1.58
C PHE A 28 3.03 22.10 2.70
N SER A 29 1.95 21.44 3.06
CA SER A 29 1.20 21.70 4.29
C SER A 29 1.82 20.87 5.43
N ILE A 30 2.55 21.54 6.33
CA ILE A 30 3.31 20.89 7.40
C ILE A 30 2.52 20.86 8.70
N TYR A 31 2.28 19.66 9.19
CA TYR A 31 1.80 19.36 10.53
C TYR A 31 2.98 18.97 11.40
N LYS A 32 3.00 19.33 12.66
CA LYS A 32 4.08 18.99 13.60
C LYS A 32 3.49 18.27 14.80
N CYS A 33 4.18 17.25 15.28
CA CYS A 33 3.85 16.60 16.55
C CYS A 33 5.09 16.04 17.24
N GLU A 34 4.96 15.76 18.53
CA GLU A 34 5.93 15.00 19.31
C GLU A 34 5.83 13.50 18.96
N PRO A 35 6.90 12.70 19.16
CA PRO A 35 6.90 11.26 18.94
C PRO A 35 6.16 10.52 20.06
N VAL A 36 4.88 10.81 20.24
CA VAL A 36 4.00 10.24 21.26
C VAL A 36 2.75 9.71 20.57
N ILE A 37 2.30 8.50 20.88
CA ILE A 37 1.15 7.81 20.25
C ILE A 37 -0.05 8.74 20.10
N LYS A 38 -0.46 9.40 21.18
CA LYS A 38 -1.65 10.28 21.20
C LYS A 38 -1.55 11.44 20.18
N GLU A 39 -0.36 12.01 20.01
CA GLU A 39 -0.15 13.10 19.06
C GLU A 39 -0.01 12.59 17.63
N ILE A 40 0.67 11.46 17.42
CA ILE A 40 0.76 10.80 16.13
C ILE A 40 -0.64 10.45 15.63
N GLU A 41 -1.45 9.79 16.45
CA GLU A 41 -2.83 9.40 16.11
C GLU A 41 -3.69 10.61 15.74
N ALA A 42 -3.61 11.69 16.52
CA ALA A 42 -4.39 12.91 16.28
C ALA A 42 -4.02 13.62 14.97
N ASN A 43 -2.79 13.45 14.48
CA ASN A 43 -2.27 14.19 13.32
C ASN A 43 -2.08 13.33 12.06
N THR A 44 -2.32 12.03 12.09
CA THR A 44 -2.10 11.14 10.92
C THR A 44 -3.29 11.06 9.97
N LYS A 45 -4.45 11.60 10.33
CA LYS A 45 -5.62 11.60 9.44
C LYS A 45 -5.32 12.38 8.15
N ASP A 46 -5.51 11.71 7.01
CA ASP A 46 -5.23 12.25 5.67
C ASP A 46 -3.75 12.59 5.39
N ILE A 47 -2.83 12.12 6.22
CA ILE A 47 -1.39 12.27 6.02
C ILE A 47 -0.87 11.11 5.16
N GLY A 48 -0.13 11.43 4.11
CA GLY A 48 0.51 10.44 3.25
C GLY A 48 2.04 10.34 3.44
N ILE A 49 2.65 11.33 4.09
CA ILE A 49 4.11 11.43 4.24
C ILE A 49 4.43 11.81 5.68
N ILE A 50 5.33 11.05 6.29
CA ILE A 50 5.91 11.35 7.59
C ILE A 50 7.40 11.59 7.41
N LEU A 51 7.89 12.68 8.00
CA LEU A 51 9.30 13.00 8.15
C LEU A 51 9.64 12.97 9.63
N PHE A 52 10.42 11.99 10.06
CA PHE A 52 10.77 11.81 11.47
C PHE A 52 12.19 12.33 11.72
N TYR A 53 12.30 13.40 12.50
CA TYR A 53 13.58 13.96 12.95
C TYR A 53 14.01 13.22 14.22
N LEU A 54 15.01 12.36 14.09
CA LEU A 54 15.52 11.52 15.16
C LEU A 54 16.36 12.33 16.17
N GLY A 55 16.59 11.76 17.34
CA GLY A 55 17.41 12.32 18.41
C GLY A 55 17.78 11.25 19.43
N ASP A 56 18.51 11.62 20.46
CA ASP A 56 18.96 10.77 21.55
C ASP A 56 17.85 10.19 22.44
N TYR A 57 16.61 10.62 22.21
CA TYR A 57 15.41 10.21 22.93
C TYR A 57 14.73 8.92 22.41
N LEU A 58 15.27 8.28 21.38
CA LEU A 58 14.62 7.13 20.73
C LEU A 58 14.39 5.96 21.70
N ASP A 59 15.25 5.78 22.68
CA ASP A 59 15.09 4.76 23.71
C ASP A 59 13.89 5.01 24.64
N ASP A 60 13.51 6.28 24.82
CA ASP A 60 12.38 6.68 25.67
C ASP A 60 11.02 6.44 24.98
N VAL A 61 11.00 6.37 23.65
CA VAL A 61 9.77 6.35 22.81
C VAL A 61 9.62 5.06 21.98
N LYS A 62 10.16 3.95 22.46
CA LYS A 62 10.16 2.67 21.71
C LYS A 62 8.76 2.18 21.36
N GLU A 63 7.80 2.28 22.29
CA GLU A 63 6.41 1.89 22.04
C GLU A 63 5.75 2.78 21.00
N ASP A 64 6.04 4.09 21.03
CA ASP A 64 5.53 5.05 20.07
C ASP A 64 6.09 4.78 18.66
N ILE A 65 7.36 4.34 18.56
CA ILE A 65 7.98 3.95 17.29
C ILE A 65 7.33 2.67 16.74
N VAL A 66 6.96 1.70 17.58
CA VAL A 66 6.22 0.50 17.15
C VAL A 66 4.87 0.91 16.59
N TYR A 67 4.14 1.78 17.29
CA TYR A 67 2.87 2.32 16.81
C TYR A 67 3.04 3.09 15.48
N LEU A 68 4.07 3.94 15.37
CA LEU A 68 4.38 4.66 14.14
C LEU A 68 4.62 3.70 12.95
N LYS A 69 5.36 2.61 13.18
CA LYS A 69 5.57 1.57 12.18
C LYS A 69 4.25 0.97 11.72
N ASP A 70 3.40 0.57 12.65
CA ASP A 70 2.14 -0.12 12.35
C ASP A 70 1.19 0.80 11.57
N ILE A 71 1.05 2.07 11.97
CA ILE A 71 0.21 3.03 11.26
C ILE A 71 0.76 3.37 9.85
N CYS A 72 2.08 3.37 9.67
CA CYS A 72 2.69 3.54 8.35
C CYS A 72 2.34 2.38 7.41
N ILE A 73 2.33 1.15 7.92
CA ILE A 73 1.97 -0.05 7.15
C ILE A 73 0.46 -0.04 6.83
N GLU A 74 -0.38 0.17 7.83
CA GLU A 74 -1.84 0.10 7.69
C GLU A 74 -2.41 1.17 6.74
N ASN A 75 -1.83 2.38 6.76
CA ASN A 75 -2.32 3.51 5.97
C ASN A 75 -1.44 3.83 4.75
N GLU A 76 -0.50 2.96 4.40
CA GLU A 76 0.43 3.17 3.27
C GLU A 76 1.14 4.54 3.34
N ILE A 77 1.57 4.97 4.55
CA ILE A 77 2.25 6.24 4.75
C ILE A 77 3.73 6.08 4.43
N SER A 78 4.28 6.98 3.61
CA SER A 78 5.71 7.00 3.29
C SER A 78 6.50 7.62 4.44
N LEU A 79 7.35 6.83 5.10
CA LEU A 79 8.20 7.28 6.19
C LEU A 79 9.60 7.65 5.69
N SER A 80 10.03 8.87 5.98
CA SER A 80 11.42 9.33 5.77
C SER A 80 12.01 9.77 7.11
N VAL A 81 13.31 9.59 7.30
CA VAL A 81 13.97 9.85 8.57
C VAL A 81 15.18 10.75 8.42
N ILE A 82 15.45 11.57 9.44
CA ILE A 82 16.63 12.45 9.54
C ILE A 82 17.35 12.10 10.83
N GLY A 83 18.63 11.77 10.77
CA GLY A 83 19.42 11.45 11.96
C GLY A 83 20.90 11.27 11.68
N ASP A 84 21.66 10.94 12.72
CA ASP A 84 23.01 10.42 12.57
C ASP A 84 23.02 8.88 12.46
N ASP A 85 24.20 8.30 12.27
CA ASP A 85 24.34 6.85 12.10
C ASP A 85 23.87 6.05 13.33
N ALA A 86 24.08 6.58 14.54
CA ALA A 86 23.70 5.90 15.77
C ALA A 86 22.16 5.87 15.92
N GLU A 87 21.52 7.00 15.72
CA GLU A 87 20.06 7.15 15.78
C GLU A 87 19.33 6.32 14.70
N ILE A 88 19.86 6.36 13.46
CA ILE A 88 19.32 5.56 12.35
C ILE A 88 19.44 4.07 12.65
N ASN A 89 20.58 3.61 13.19
CA ASN A 89 20.76 2.21 13.57
C ASN A 89 19.87 1.80 14.76
N ALA A 90 19.63 2.68 15.71
CA ALA A 90 18.68 2.45 16.81
C ALA A 90 17.24 2.29 16.26
N LEU A 91 16.82 3.16 15.36
CA LEU A 91 15.49 3.06 14.72
C LEU A 91 15.33 1.76 13.94
N ARG A 92 16.36 1.29 13.25
CA ARG A 92 16.35 0.05 12.45
C ARG A 92 16.14 -1.22 13.27
N GLN A 93 16.31 -1.18 14.57
CA GLN A 93 15.96 -2.29 15.46
C GLN A 93 14.43 -2.52 15.53
N THR A 94 13.63 -1.48 15.25
CA THR A 94 12.18 -1.54 15.30
C THR A 94 11.54 -1.43 13.91
N ILE A 95 12.09 -0.59 13.03
CA ILE A 95 11.56 -0.33 11.68
C ILE A 95 12.53 -0.88 10.64
N SER A 96 12.07 -1.80 9.80
CA SER A 96 12.88 -2.37 8.71
C SER A 96 13.18 -1.36 7.61
N ASP A 97 14.33 -1.49 6.95
CA ASP A 97 14.75 -0.61 5.83
C ASP A 97 13.71 -0.54 4.70
N GLY A 98 12.98 -1.63 4.45
CA GLY A 98 11.94 -1.66 3.41
C GLY A 98 10.74 -0.75 3.68
N LEU A 99 10.58 -0.25 4.91
CA LEU A 99 9.53 0.68 5.28
C LEU A 99 9.99 2.15 5.23
N ILE A 100 11.31 2.39 5.23
CA ILE A 100 11.89 3.73 5.20
C ILE A 100 12.12 4.15 3.75
N ALA A 101 11.36 5.13 3.29
CA ALA A 101 11.45 5.65 1.93
C ALA A 101 12.76 6.42 1.68
N ASN A 102 13.20 7.24 2.64
CA ASN A 102 14.45 7.99 2.55
C ASN A 102 15.12 8.12 3.92
N VAL A 103 16.44 8.11 3.91
CA VAL A 103 17.29 8.36 5.07
C VAL A 103 18.17 9.57 4.79
N PHE A 104 18.03 10.62 5.61
CA PHE A 104 18.84 11.82 5.53
C PHE A 104 19.81 11.89 6.73
N LYS A 105 21.10 11.90 6.44
CA LYS A 105 22.14 12.03 7.47
C LYS A 105 22.42 13.50 7.79
N ARG A 106 22.76 13.78 9.04
CA ARG A 106 23.31 15.08 9.44
C ARG A 106 24.82 15.16 9.16
N PRO A 107 25.36 16.30 8.65
CA PRO A 107 24.68 17.57 8.37
C PRO A 107 23.72 17.48 7.17
N LEU A 108 22.52 18.09 7.32
CA LEU A 108 21.42 17.96 6.38
C LEU A 108 21.57 18.91 5.18
N ASP A 109 21.48 18.39 3.97
CA ASP A 109 21.25 19.15 2.76
C ASP A 109 19.72 19.36 2.57
N ILE A 110 19.26 20.58 2.88
CA ILE A 110 17.84 20.93 2.81
C ILE A 110 17.32 20.89 1.37
N LYS A 111 18.13 21.22 0.37
CA LYS A 111 17.71 21.15 -1.04
C LYS A 111 17.43 19.72 -1.46
N ASN A 112 18.36 18.83 -1.11
CA ASN A 112 18.18 17.40 -1.37
C ASN A 112 16.96 16.84 -0.64
N LEU A 113 16.73 17.21 0.62
CA LEU A 113 15.54 16.82 1.38
C LEU A 113 14.25 17.26 0.67
N VAL A 114 14.15 18.53 0.27
CA VAL A 114 12.96 19.06 -0.42
C VAL A 114 12.71 18.31 -1.71
N SER A 115 13.73 18.12 -2.56
CA SER A 115 13.61 17.38 -3.82
C SER A 115 13.18 15.93 -3.61
N ALA A 116 13.69 15.26 -2.58
CA ALA A 116 13.29 13.90 -2.24
C ALA A 116 11.83 13.84 -1.77
N MET A 117 11.38 14.80 -0.96
CA MET A 117 9.96 14.86 -0.54
C MET A 117 9.03 15.13 -1.71
N GLU A 118 9.42 15.98 -2.68
CA GLU A 118 8.67 16.17 -3.91
C GLU A 118 8.59 14.87 -4.74
N SER A 119 9.69 14.12 -4.83
CA SER A 119 9.70 12.81 -5.50
C SER A 119 8.78 11.80 -4.82
N VAL A 120 8.70 11.80 -3.48
CA VAL A 120 7.74 10.96 -2.73
C VAL A 120 6.29 11.32 -3.09
N VAL A 121 5.97 12.62 -3.16
CA VAL A 121 4.62 13.07 -3.57
C VAL A 121 4.29 12.56 -4.97
N LEU A 122 5.18 12.78 -5.95
CA LEU A 122 4.98 12.34 -7.34
C LEU A 122 4.82 10.83 -7.44
N GLY A 123 5.62 10.07 -6.69
CA GLY A 123 5.50 8.61 -6.63
C GLY A 123 4.15 8.16 -6.08
N ARG A 124 3.64 8.81 -5.03
CA ARG A 124 2.31 8.52 -4.46
C ARG A 124 1.18 8.89 -5.41
N GLU A 125 1.29 10.03 -6.10
CA GLU A 125 0.32 10.43 -7.12
C GLU A 125 0.28 9.43 -8.28
N ALA A 126 1.44 9.00 -8.76
CA ALA A 126 1.55 7.98 -9.78
C ALA A 126 0.93 6.64 -9.32
N GLN A 127 1.16 6.24 -8.06
CA GLN A 127 0.54 5.03 -7.49
C GLN A 127 -0.99 5.17 -7.34
N ALA A 128 -1.48 6.35 -6.93
CA ALA A 128 -2.92 6.59 -6.79
C ALA A 128 -3.68 6.53 -8.14
N LEU A 129 -2.99 6.83 -9.23
CA LEU A 129 -3.54 6.73 -10.60
C LEU A 129 -3.56 5.30 -11.14
N LYS A 130 -2.78 4.39 -10.54
CA LYS A 130 -2.77 2.98 -10.95
C LYS A 130 -4.08 2.30 -10.58
N LYS A 131 -4.52 1.39 -11.45
CA LYS A 131 -5.65 0.50 -11.16
C LYS A 131 -5.36 -0.37 -9.95
N ASN A 132 -6.33 -0.49 -9.05
CA ASN A 132 -6.21 -1.31 -7.85
C ASN A 132 -6.67 -2.74 -8.13
N ILE A 133 -5.77 -3.70 -7.96
CA ILE A 133 -6.04 -5.14 -8.10
C ILE A 133 -6.02 -5.77 -6.70
N LEU A 134 -7.11 -6.44 -6.33
CA LEU A 134 -7.14 -7.31 -5.16
C LEU A 134 -6.77 -8.73 -5.59
N LEU A 135 -5.66 -9.25 -5.06
CA LEU A 135 -5.21 -10.62 -5.30
C LEU A 135 -5.53 -11.49 -4.07
N VAL A 136 -6.29 -12.55 -4.30
CA VAL A 136 -6.81 -13.45 -3.25
C VAL A 136 -6.34 -14.87 -3.53
N ASP A 137 -5.52 -15.43 -2.65
CA ASP A 137 -4.97 -16.79 -2.79
C ASP A 137 -4.46 -17.24 -1.41
N ASP A 138 -4.52 -18.52 -1.07
CA ASP A 138 -3.99 -19.02 0.20
C ASP A 138 -2.48 -19.34 0.15
N ASP A 139 -1.89 -19.41 -1.05
CA ASP A 139 -0.45 -19.58 -1.24
C ASP A 139 0.28 -18.24 -1.15
N ALA A 140 0.93 -17.98 -0.01
CA ALA A 140 1.71 -16.78 0.23
C ALA A 140 2.86 -16.56 -0.77
N SER A 141 3.45 -17.65 -1.30
CA SER A 141 4.54 -17.58 -2.28
C SER A 141 4.00 -17.11 -3.63
N PHE A 142 2.85 -17.63 -4.04
CA PHE A 142 2.16 -17.21 -5.25
C PHE A 142 1.70 -15.76 -5.17
N LEU A 143 1.10 -15.36 -4.04
CA LEU A 143 0.72 -13.96 -3.78
C LEU A 143 1.88 -12.99 -3.95
N LYS A 144 3.03 -13.30 -3.34
CA LYS A 144 4.23 -12.48 -3.44
C LYS A 144 4.73 -12.37 -4.88
N MET A 145 4.83 -13.52 -5.56
CA MET A 145 5.31 -13.59 -6.94
C MET A 145 4.43 -12.76 -7.89
N VAL A 146 3.11 -12.93 -7.84
CA VAL A 146 2.17 -12.19 -8.70
C VAL A 146 2.16 -10.70 -8.35
N LYS A 147 2.21 -10.34 -7.07
CA LYS A 147 2.35 -8.96 -6.64
C LYS A 147 3.61 -8.32 -7.23
N ASP A 148 4.76 -8.98 -7.16
CA ASP A 148 6.02 -8.48 -7.73
C ASP A 148 5.93 -8.29 -9.26
N TRP A 149 5.20 -9.16 -9.95
CA TRP A 149 4.99 -9.06 -11.41
C TRP A 149 4.16 -7.84 -11.80
N LEU A 150 3.14 -7.51 -11.02
CA LEU A 150 2.13 -6.49 -11.37
C LEU A 150 2.40 -5.10 -10.77
N SER A 151 3.26 -4.99 -9.75
CA SER A 151 3.43 -3.74 -8.98
C SER A 151 4.04 -2.58 -9.78
N SER A 152 4.70 -2.85 -10.93
CA SER A 152 5.18 -1.78 -11.83
C SER A 152 4.03 -0.96 -12.41
N ASP A 153 2.90 -1.61 -12.74
CA ASP A 153 1.81 -1.04 -13.53
C ASP A 153 0.51 -0.88 -12.75
N TYR A 154 0.31 -1.69 -11.71
CA TYR A 154 -0.90 -1.76 -10.90
C TYR A 154 -0.60 -1.58 -9.41
N ARG A 155 -1.56 -1.10 -8.65
CA ARG A 155 -1.55 -1.16 -7.19
C ARG A 155 -2.15 -2.50 -6.77
N VAL A 156 -1.33 -3.38 -6.16
CA VAL A 156 -1.74 -4.74 -5.81
C VAL A 156 -1.86 -4.90 -4.30
N THR A 157 -3.08 -5.16 -3.84
CA THR A 157 -3.35 -5.59 -2.46
C THR A 157 -3.50 -7.09 -2.43
N ILE A 158 -2.86 -7.76 -1.46
CA ILE A 158 -2.92 -9.22 -1.31
C ILE A 158 -3.68 -9.58 -0.04
N VAL A 159 -4.52 -10.62 -0.11
CA VAL A 159 -5.19 -11.24 1.03
C VAL A 159 -5.14 -12.76 0.87
N SER A 160 -5.06 -13.49 1.99
CA SER A 160 -4.82 -14.93 2.00
C SER A 160 -6.07 -15.78 2.26
N SER A 161 -7.27 -15.18 2.21
CA SER A 161 -8.52 -15.93 2.37
C SER A 161 -9.73 -15.19 1.80
N GLY A 162 -10.79 -15.94 1.49
CA GLY A 162 -12.07 -15.40 1.04
C GLY A 162 -12.69 -14.40 2.03
N MET A 163 -12.60 -14.70 3.34
CA MET A 163 -13.12 -13.81 4.38
C MET A 163 -12.38 -12.47 4.45
N GLN A 164 -11.05 -12.48 4.30
CA GLN A 164 -10.26 -11.24 4.21
C GLN A 164 -10.62 -10.45 2.95
N ALA A 165 -10.87 -11.12 1.83
CA ALA A 165 -11.33 -10.48 0.60
C ALA A 165 -12.67 -9.74 0.81
N ILE A 166 -13.67 -10.38 1.40
CA ILE A 166 -14.96 -9.75 1.70
C ILE A 166 -14.79 -8.56 2.65
N THR A 167 -13.98 -8.71 3.71
CA THR A 167 -13.69 -7.63 4.66
C THR A 167 -13.02 -6.43 3.98
N TYR A 168 -12.07 -6.69 3.07
CA TYR A 168 -11.40 -5.65 2.31
C TYR A 168 -12.38 -4.91 1.38
N ILE A 169 -13.19 -5.66 0.62
CA ILE A 169 -14.13 -5.11 -0.36
C ILE A 169 -15.22 -4.27 0.32
N ALA A 170 -15.61 -4.59 1.56
CA ALA A 170 -16.58 -3.80 2.33
C ALA A 170 -16.11 -2.35 2.59
N ARG A 171 -14.81 -2.10 2.55
CA ARG A 171 -14.21 -0.78 2.82
C ARG A 171 -13.52 -0.17 1.59
N ASN A 172 -13.17 -1.00 0.61
CA ASN A 172 -12.38 -0.61 -0.56
C ASN A 172 -13.03 -1.16 -1.82
N ARG A 173 -12.95 -0.43 -2.92
CA ARG A 173 -13.45 -0.89 -4.20
C ARG A 173 -12.28 -1.14 -5.17
N PRO A 174 -11.82 -2.38 -5.33
CA PRO A 174 -10.81 -2.70 -6.34
C PRO A 174 -11.37 -2.56 -7.75
N ASP A 175 -10.48 -2.23 -8.70
CA ASP A 175 -10.82 -2.19 -10.13
C ASP A 175 -10.92 -3.59 -10.76
N LEU A 176 -10.25 -4.58 -10.15
CA LEU A 176 -10.26 -6.00 -10.54
C LEU A 176 -9.91 -6.87 -9.34
N ILE A 177 -10.55 -8.02 -9.23
CA ILE A 177 -10.20 -9.08 -8.27
C ILE A 177 -9.60 -10.25 -9.06
N LEU A 178 -8.40 -10.68 -8.68
CA LEU A 178 -7.82 -11.95 -9.07
C LEU A 178 -8.07 -12.93 -7.93
N LEU A 179 -8.90 -13.93 -8.15
CA LEU A 179 -9.45 -14.80 -7.10
C LEU A 179 -9.07 -16.24 -7.35
N ASP A 180 -8.36 -16.84 -6.41
CA ASP A 180 -8.11 -18.28 -6.46
C ASP A 180 -9.43 -19.05 -6.44
N TYR A 181 -9.49 -20.06 -7.28
CA TYR A 181 -10.63 -20.95 -7.38
C TYR A 181 -10.75 -21.89 -6.17
N GLU A 182 -9.63 -22.45 -5.71
CA GLU A 182 -9.56 -23.43 -4.63
C GLU A 182 -8.88 -22.82 -3.40
N MET A 183 -9.65 -22.47 -2.40
CA MET A 183 -9.14 -22.00 -1.11
C MET A 183 -9.78 -22.76 0.05
N PRO A 184 -9.07 -22.94 1.18
CA PRO A 184 -9.62 -23.52 2.39
C PRO A 184 -10.79 -22.69 2.95
N VAL A 185 -11.76 -23.37 3.58
CA VAL A 185 -12.92 -22.81 4.29
C VAL A 185 -13.93 -22.12 3.37
N THR A 186 -13.49 -21.18 2.53
CA THR A 186 -14.35 -20.44 1.59
C THR A 186 -13.73 -20.45 0.21
N SER A 187 -14.30 -21.21 -0.70
CA SER A 187 -13.82 -21.33 -2.08
C SER A 187 -14.05 -20.05 -2.89
N GLY A 188 -13.28 -19.89 -3.97
CA GLY A 188 -13.44 -18.74 -4.89
C GLY A 188 -14.86 -18.56 -5.40
N PRO A 189 -15.55 -19.61 -5.87
CA PRO A 189 -16.97 -19.52 -6.24
C PRO A 189 -17.87 -18.96 -5.15
N GLN A 190 -17.72 -19.39 -3.91
CA GLN A 190 -18.48 -18.88 -2.78
C GLN A 190 -18.20 -17.39 -2.51
N VAL A 191 -16.94 -16.96 -2.63
CA VAL A 191 -16.57 -15.54 -2.53
C VAL A 191 -17.23 -14.73 -3.65
N LEU A 192 -17.24 -15.25 -4.90
CA LEU A 192 -17.88 -14.58 -6.04
C LEU A 192 -19.39 -14.48 -5.84
N GLU A 193 -20.06 -15.51 -5.32
CA GLU A 193 -21.49 -15.46 -4.96
C GLU A 193 -21.76 -14.34 -3.95
N MET A 194 -20.97 -14.22 -2.90
CA MET A 194 -21.09 -13.14 -1.92
C MET A 194 -20.92 -11.77 -2.57
N ILE A 195 -19.90 -11.60 -3.43
CA ILE A 195 -19.65 -10.35 -4.17
C ILE A 195 -20.85 -9.99 -5.07
N ARG A 196 -21.46 -10.98 -5.74
CA ARG A 196 -22.59 -10.77 -6.67
C ARG A 196 -23.93 -10.55 -5.94
N SER A 197 -24.08 -11.02 -4.70
CA SER A 197 -25.29 -10.84 -3.90
C SER A 197 -25.52 -9.41 -3.41
N GLU A 198 -24.45 -8.61 -3.28
CA GLU A 198 -24.50 -7.26 -2.75
C GLU A 198 -24.47 -6.21 -3.88
N VAL A 199 -25.43 -5.28 -3.88
CA VAL A 199 -25.55 -4.23 -4.92
C VAL A 199 -24.26 -3.38 -5.04
N GLY A 200 -23.61 -3.07 -3.92
CA GLY A 200 -22.39 -2.25 -3.90
C GLY A 200 -21.16 -2.91 -4.51
N THR A 201 -21.11 -4.25 -4.54
CA THR A 201 -19.95 -5.04 -4.98
C THR A 201 -20.21 -5.87 -6.23
N SER A 202 -21.47 -6.09 -6.61
CA SER A 202 -21.86 -6.98 -7.70
C SER A 202 -21.24 -6.65 -9.05
N SER A 203 -20.87 -5.39 -9.28
CA SER A 203 -20.23 -4.91 -10.53
C SER A 203 -18.71 -4.93 -10.51
N ILE A 204 -18.07 -5.38 -9.41
CA ILE A 204 -16.61 -5.51 -9.34
C ILE A 204 -16.21 -6.69 -10.25
N PRO A 205 -15.29 -6.46 -11.21
CA PRO A 205 -14.84 -7.53 -12.09
C PRO A 205 -13.98 -8.55 -11.33
N VAL A 206 -14.18 -9.83 -11.67
CA VAL A 206 -13.47 -10.95 -11.05
C VAL A 206 -12.89 -11.85 -12.13
N PHE A 207 -11.58 -12.10 -12.05
CA PHE A 207 -10.91 -13.16 -12.80
C PHE A 207 -10.55 -14.29 -11.85
N PHE A 208 -10.87 -15.52 -12.22
CA PHE A 208 -10.40 -16.67 -11.46
C PHE A 208 -8.95 -17.01 -11.80
N LEU A 209 -8.20 -17.37 -10.76
CA LEU A 209 -6.90 -18.04 -10.88
C LEU A 209 -7.13 -19.54 -10.66
N THR A 210 -6.72 -20.38 -11.58
CA THR A 210 -6.98 -21.83 -11.50
C THR A 210 -5.71 -22.65 -11.73
N GLY A 211 -5.53 -23.76 -11.00
CA GLY A 211 -4.34 -24.62 -11.11
C GLY A 211 -4.30 -25.49 -12.37
N LYS A 212 -5.43 -25.99 -12.83
CA LYS A 212 -5.61 -26.76 -14.06
C LYS A 212 -6.99 -26.52 -14.64
N GLY A 213 -7.07 -26.57 -15.97
CA GLY A 213 -8.31 -26.38 -16.72
C GLY A 213 -9.31 -27.52 -16.49
N ASP A 214 -9.85 -27.59 -15.29
CA ASP A 214 -10.96 -28.47 -14.98
C ASP A 214 -12.23 -27.89 -15.57
N LYS A 215 -12.57 -28.38 -16.78
CA LYS A 215 -13.75 -27.89 -17.54
C LYS A 215 -15.07 -28.03 -16.77
N GLU A 216 -15.17 -28.98 -15.84
CA GLU A 216 -16.37 -29.17 -15.03
C GLU A 216 -16.51 -28.09 -13.96
N SER A 217 -15.41 -27.67 -13.35
CA SER A 217 -15.36 -26.58 -12.38
C SER A 217 -15.70 -25.25 -13.02
N VAL A 218 -15.20 -24.98 -14.23
CA VAL A 218 -15.49 -23.78 -15.01
C VAL A 218 -16.99 -23.68 -15.34
N THR A 219 -17.64 -24.80 -15.69
CA THR A 219 -19.06 -24.82 -16.07
C THR A 219 -19.99 -24.42 -14.91
N LYS A 220 -19.66 -24.83 -13.68
CA LYS A 220 -20.45 -24.48 -12.47
C LYS A 220 -20.43 -22.98 -12.16
N VAL A 221 -19.36 -22.28 -12.55
CA VAL A 221 -19.15 -20.87 -12.20
C VAL A 221 -19.54 -19.91 -13.32
N LEU A 222 -19.83 -20.43 -14.52
CA LEU A 222 -20.33 -19.62 -15.64
C LEU A 222 -21.63 -18.86 -15.31
N SER A 223 -22.47 -19.42 -14.43
CA SER A 223 -23.70 -18.76 -13.95
C SER A 223 -23.42 -17.50 -13.12
N LEU A 224 -22.26 -17.41 -12.47
CA LEU A 224 -21.83 -16.27 -11.65
C LEU A 224 -21.15 -15.16 -12.48
N LYS A 225 -20.95 -15.42 -13.78
CA LYS A 225 -20.40 -14.46 -14.76
C LYS A 225 -19.09 -13.80 -14.30
N PRO A 226 -18.02 -14.57 -14.06
CA PRO A 226 -16.70 -13.97 -13.93
C PRO A 226 -16.29 -13.35 -15.27
N GLU A 227 -15.48 -12.31 -15.22
CA GLU A 227 -15.01 -11.63 -16.42
C GLU A 227 -13.87 -12.39 -17.14
N GLY A 228 -13.23 -13.34 -16.46
CA GLY A 228 -12.17 -14.16 -17.05
C GLY A 228 -11.62 -15.25 -16.15
N TYR A 229 -10.73 -16.04 -16.76
CA TYR A 229 -9.99 -17.13 -16.11
C TYR A 229 -8.54 -17.06 -16.52
N ILE A 230 -7.63 -17.18 -15.57
CA ILE A 230 -6.19 -17.20 -15.79
C ILE A 230 -5.63 -18.46 -15.13
N LEU A 231 -4.82 -19.21 -15.84
CA LEU A 231 -4.14 -20.37 -15.27
C LEU A 231 -3.02 -19.91 -14.33
N LYS A 232 -2.90 -20.49 -13.13
CA LYS A 232 -1.82 -20.18 -12.18
C LYS A 232 -0.42 -20.48 -12.73
N ASN A 233 -0.31 -21.40 -13.70
CA ASN A 233 0.93 -21.70 -14.41
C ASN A 233 1.18 -20.76 -15.61
N ALA A 234 0.32 -19.81 -15.88
CA ALA A 234 0.58 -18.75 -16.85
C ALA A 234 1.82 -17.95 -16.42
N GLY A 235 2.68 -17.67 -17.36
CA GLY A 235 3.85 -16.83 -17.10
C GLY A 235 3.46 -15.36 -16.90
N LYS A 236 4.40 -14.56 -16.35
CA LYS A 236 4.22 -13.12 -16.12
C LYS A 236 3.58 -12.38 -17.32
N ASN A 237 4.10 -12.63 -18.52
CA ASN A 237 3.65 -11.92 -19.72
C ASN A 237 2.21 -12.24 -20.11
N GLU A 238 1.78 -13.49 -19.93
CA GLU A 238 0.42 -13.90 -20.24
C GLU A 238 -0.58 -13.32 -19.24
N LEU A 239 -0.27 -13.43 -17.95
CA LEU A 239 -1.10 -12.85 -16.88
C LEU A 239 -1.23 -11.33 -17.08
N PHE A 240 -0.12 -10.63 -17.34
CA PHE A 240 -0.12 -9.20 -17.60
C PHE A 240 -0.94 -8.82 -18.83
N SER A 241 -0.78 -9.56 -19.94
CA SER A 241 -1.52 -9.29 -21.19
C SER A 241 -3.03 -9.42 -20.97
N GLN A 242 -3.50 -10.48 -20.29
CA GLN A 242 -4.93 -10.70 -20.06
C GLN A 242 -5.54 -9.59 -19.21
N ILE A 243 -4.84 -9.13 -18.16
CA ILE A 243 -5.29 -8.03 -17.31
C ILE A 243 -5.31 -6.71 -18.08
N ASN A 244 -4.25 -6.42 -18.82
CA ASN A 244 -4.13 -5.19 -19.61
C ASN A 244 -5.20 -5.12 -20.70
N ASP A 245 -5.40 -6.22 -21.44
CA ASP A 245 -6.42 -6.31 -22.50
C ASP A 245 -7.84 -6.10 -21.94
N TYR A 246 -8.09 -6.57 -20.71
CA TYR A 246 -9.35 -6.32 -20.03
C TYR A 246 -9.55 -4.83 -19.75
N PHE A 247 -8.55 -4.17 -19.17
CA PHE A 247 -8.66 -2.75 -18.86
C PHE A 247 -8.73 -1.86 -20.10
N GLU A 248 -7.99 -2.20 -21.16
CA GLU A 248 -8.04 -1.44 -22.44
C GLU A 248 -9.44 -1.57 -23.09
N ARG A 249 -10.03 -2.76 -23.12
CA ARG A 249 -11.41 -2.95 -23.64
C ARG A 249 -12.43 -2.15 -22.85
N LYS A 250 -12.27 -2.02 -21.54
CA LYS A 250 -13.19 -1.28 -20.67
C LYS A 250 -13.09 0.24 -20.82
N LYS A 251 -11.99 0.77 -21.36
CA LYS A 251 -11.86 2.21 -21.69
C LYS A 251 -12.64 2.61 -22.95
N LEU A 252 -12.99 1.65 -23.80
CA LEU A 252 -13.66 1.87 -25.10
C LEU A 252 -15.19 1.81 -25.00
N ILE A 253 -15.74 1.52 -23.83
CA ILE A 253 -17.18 1.44 -23.53
C ILE A 253 -17.57 2.58 -22.59
#